data_94299554ea6ee176b2bae31268e98f99
#
_entry.id   94299554ea6ee176b2bae31268e98f99
#
_cell.length_a   1.000
_cell.length_b   1.000
_cell.length_c   1.000
_cell.angle_alpha   90.00
_cell.angle_beta   90.00
_cell.angle_gamma   90.00
#
_symmetry.space_group_name_H-M   'P 1'
#
loop_
_entity.id
_entity.type
_entity.pdbx_description
1 polymer ?
#
loop_
_entity_poly.entity_id
_entity_poly.type
_entity_poly.pdbx_seq_one_letter_code
_entity_poly.pdbx_strand_id
1 'polypeptide(L)'
;MYKIKKNSRTLEDGTKITTYSREIESCNILEVEAGTTGYRGGDTGHGGRTYFRIQNAANTDMEVHSYTDRYNDYVFGEECGVEITLGGDCELETMIQALKFIVKVLEDESK
;
A
#
# COMPACT_ATOMS: atom_id res chain seq x y z
N MET A 1 7.83 -0.56 21.01
CA MET A 1 7.95 -1.26 19.72
C MET A 1 6.57 -1.65 19.23
N TYR A 2 6.31 -1.39 17.99
CA TYR A 2 5.00 -1.61 17.40
C TYR A 2 4.90 -2.99 16.79
N LYS A 3 3.86 -3.71 17.18
CA LYS A 3 3.67 -5.08 16.72
C LYS A 3 3.01 -5.11 15.36
N ILE A 4 3.34 -6.13 14.60
CA ILE A 4 2.65 -6.41 13.35
C ILE A 4 1.27 -6.97 13.68
N LYS A 5 0.24 -6.38 13.08
CA LYS A 5 -1.14 -6.82 13.28
C LYS A 5 -1.62 -7.57 12.04
N LYS A 6 -2.28 -8.67 12.27
CA LYS A 6 -2.90 -9.45 11.21
C LYS A 6 -4.37 -9.03 11.10
N ASN A 7 -4.80 -8.67 9.89
CA ASN A 7 -6.14 -8.17 9.64
C ASN A 7 -6.80 -8.95 8.51
N SER A 8 -8.08 -8.75 8.36
CA SER A 8 -8.83 -9.27 7.24
C SER A 8 -9.57 -8.10 6.59
N ARG A 9 -9.48 -8.01 5.28
CA ARG A 9 -10.18 -6.97 4.52
C ARG A 9 -11.02 -7.61 3.44
N THR A 10 -12.17 -6.99 3.16
CA THR A 10 -12.98 -7.36 2.03
C THR A 10 -12.87 -6.25 1.00
N LEU A 11 -12.40 -6.59 -0.19
CA LEU A 11 -12.23 -5.62 -1.26
C LEU A 11 -13.58 -5.32 -1.93
N GLU A 12 -13.61 -4.31 -2.79
CA GLU A 12 -14.86 -3.88 -3.42
C GLU A 12 -15.53 -4.99 -4.22
N ASP A 13 -14.74 -5.90 -4.80
CA ASP A 13 -15.28 -7.01 -5.57
C ASP A 13 -15.70 -8.21 -4.71
N GLY A 14 -15.64 -8.07 -3.38
CA GLY A 14 -16.02 -9.12 -2.47
C GLY A 14 -14.89 -10.07 -2.08
N THR A 15 -13.72 -9.93 -2.66
CA THR A 15 -12.58 -10.79 -2.32
C THR A 15 -12.11 -10.51 -0.90
N LYS A 16 -11.95 -11.57 -0.12
CA LYS A 16 -11.39 -11.44 1.23
C LYS A 16 -9.89 -11.66 1.18
N ILE A 17 -9.17 -10.80 1.86
CA ILE A 17 -7.72 -10.82 1.82
C ILE A 17 -7.18 -10.64 3.24
N THR A 18 -6.17 -11.44 3.59
CA THR A 18 -5.45 -11.28 4.84
C THR A 18 -4.36 -10.23 4.64
N THR A 19 -4.32 -9.26 5.55
CA THR A 19 -3.32 -8.20 5.47
C THR A 19 -2.53 -8.13 6.77
N TYR A 20 -1.38 -7.50 6.70
CA TYR A 20 -0.50 -7.26 7.85
C TYR A 20 -0.19 -5.79 7.89
N SER A 21 -0.25 -5.20 9.08
CA SER A 21 0.00 -3.78 9.25
C SER A 21 0.92 -3.52 10.43
N ARG A 22 1.59 -2.38 10.39
CA ARG A 22 2.39 -1.91 11.52
C ARG A 22 2.62 -0.43 11.38
N GLU A 23 3.05 0.19 12.50
CA GLU A 23 3.51 1.55 12.49
C GLU A 23 5.02 1.57 12.33
N ILE A 24 5.50 2.42 11.46
CA ILE A 24 6.93 2.66 11.24
C ILE A 24 7.24 4.01 11.85
N GLU A 25 8.07 4.03 12.87
CA GLU A 25 8.40 5.24 13.59
C GLU A 25 9.87 5.58 13.49
N SER A 26 10.13 6.83 13.20
CA SER A 26 11.46 7.44 13.31
C SER A 26 11.21 8.78 13.98
N CYS A 27 11.36 9.91 13.31
CA CYS A 27 10.85 11.18 13.87
C CYS A 27 9.44 11.50 13.40
N ASN A 28 8.91 10.69 12.50
CA ASN A 28 7.51 10.73 12.08
C ASN A 28 6.96 9.31 12.13
N ILE A 29 5.65 9.17 11.99
CA ILE A 29 5.02 7.86 12.06
C ILE A 29 4.17 7.64 10.81
N LEU A 30 4.43 6.52 10.14
CA LEU A 30 3.59 6.04 9.05
C LEU A 30 2.96 4.72 9.45
N GLU A 31 1.69 4.55 9.14
CA GLU A 31 1.04 3.26 9.29
C GLU A 31 0.97 2.61 7.91
N VAL A 32 1.43 1.37 7.83
CA VAL A 32 1.45 0.64 6.56
C VAL A 32 0.73 -0.67 6.71
N GLU A 33 0.11 -1.10 5.63
CA GLU A 33 -0.63 -2.34 5.60
C GLU A 33 -0.48 -2.95 4.21
N ALA A 34 -0.32 -4.26 4.15
CA ALA A 34 -0.18 -4.95 2.87
C ALA A 34 -0.70 -6.37 2.98
N GLY A 35 -1.14 -6.91 1.86
CA GLY A 35 -1.55 -8.28 1.78
C GLY A 35 -1.80 -8.69 0.35
N THR A 36 -1.80 -9.99 0.10
CA THR A 36 -2.06 -10.53 -1.22
C THR A 36 -2.63 -11.93 -1.09
N THR A 37 -3.47 -12.30 -2.04
CA THR A 37 -3.92 -13.68 -2.15
C THR A 37 -2.90 -14.55 -2.88
N GLY A 38 -1.82 -13.96 -3.39
CA GLY A 38 -0.78 -14.64 -4.13
C GLY A 38 -1.15 -14.84 -5.58
N TYR A 39 -0.34 -15.65 -6.26
CA TYR A 39 -0.54 -15.93 -7.67
C TYR A 39 -1.62 -16.99 -7.83
N ARG A 40 -2.79 -16.58 -8.26
CA ARG A 40 -3.94 -17.48 -8.38
C ARG A 40 -4.26 -17.88 -9.81
N GLY A 41 -3.55 -17.31 -10.78
CA GLY A 41 -3.81 -17.60 -12.15
C GLY A 41 -5.15 -17.07 -12.63
N GLY A 42 -5.98 -17.97 -13.20
CA GLY A 42 -7.26 -17.58 -13.80
C GLY A 42 -7.08 -17.14 -15.24
N ASP A 43 -8.18 -16.76 -15.88
CA ASP A 43 -8.15 -16.25 -17.24
C ASP A 43 -7.32 -14.99 -17.29
N THR A 44 -6.30 -14.95 -18.13
CA THR A 44 -5.37 -13.84 -18.28
C THR A 44 -4.62 -13.45 -17.01
N GLY A 45 -4.56 -14.34 -15.99
CA GLY A 45 -3.79 -14.10 -14.78
C GLY A 45 -4.42 -13.16 -13.79
N HIS A 46 -5.73 -12.97 -13.83
CA HIS A 46 -6.41 -12.01 -12.98
C HIS A 46 -7.09 -12.63 -11.74
N GLY A 47 -6.70 -13.84 -11.35
CA GLY A 47 -7.33 -14.53 -10.21
C GLY A 47 -6.98 -13.99 -8.86
N GLY A 48 -5.81 -13.38 -8.72
CA GLY A 48 -5.36 -12.87 -7.42
C GLY A 48 -5.71 -11.41 -7.19
N ARG A 49 -5.56 -11.00 -5.94
CA ARG A 49 -5.72 -9.59 -5.55
C ARG A 49 -4.61 -9.20 -4.61
N THR A 50 -4.14 -7.98 -4.72
CA THR A 50 -3.08 -7.44 -3.90
C THR A 50 -3.50 -6.07 -3.39
N TYR A 51 -3.21 -5.81 -2.13
CA TYR A 51 -3.61 -4.57 -1.46
C TYR A 51 -2.44 -4.02 -0.67
N PHE A 52 -2.25 -2.70 -0.71
CA PHE A 52 -1.40 -2.04 0.25
C PHE A 52 -1.86 -0.62 0.51
N ARG A 53 -1.49 -0.10 1.66
CA ARG A 53 -1.88 1.21 2.13
C ARG A 53 -0.74 1.84 2.92
N ILE A 54 -0.53 3.12 2.70
CA ILE A 54 0.40 3.93 3.48
C ILE A 54 -0.38 5.12 3.99
N GLN A 55 -0.34 5.34 5.28
CA GLN A 55 -1.11 6.41 5.92
C GLN A 55 -0.22 7.21 6.85
N ASN A 56 -0.37 8.53 6.79
CA ASN A 56 0.28 9.41 7.75
C ASN A 56 -0.40 9.23 9.10
N ALA A 57 0.33 8.71 10.08
CA ALA A 57 -0.19 8.53 11.43
C ALA A 57 0.14 9.71 12.31
N ALA A 58 1.30 10.31 12.14
CA ALA A 58 1.66 11.50 12.92
C ALA A 58 2.94 12.16 12.37
N ASN A 59 2.96 13.47 12.48
CA ASN A 59 4.17 14.29 12.31
C ASN A 59 4.85 14.14 10.95
N THR A 60 4.07 13.98 9.90
CA THR A 60 4.60 13.79 8.57
C THR A 60 4.19 14.95 7.66
N ASP A 61 5.12 15.44 6.85
CA ASP A 61 4.83 16.42 5.81
C ASP A 61 4.34 15.75 4.53
N MET A 62 3.84 14.55 4.64
CA MET A 62 3.44 13.77 3.49
C MET A 62 2.27 14.39 2.74
N GLU A 63 2.44 14.57 1.45
CA GLU A 63 1.39 15.04 0.56
C GLU A 63 1.06 13.93 -0.42
N VAL A 64 -0.22 13.68 -0.61
CA VAL A 64 -0.70 12.64 -1.51
C VAL A 64 -1.58 13.28 -2.56
N HIS A 65 -1.26 13.03 -3.82
CA HIS A 65 -2.03 13.54 -4.94
C HIS A 65 -2.44 12.39 -5.85
N SER A 66 -3.71 12.30 -6.15
CA SER A 66 -4.20 11.33 -7.12
C SER A 66 -4.47 12.07 -8.42
N TYR A 67 -4.35 11.37 -9.53
CA TYR A 67 -4.56 12.00 -10.83
C TYR A 67 -5.17 11.02 -11.83
N THR A 68 -5.81 11.61 -12.86
CA THR A 68 -6.40 10.88 -13.96
C THR A 68 -5.44 10.94 -15.14
N ASP A 69 -5.29 9.83 -15.85
CA ASP A 69 -4.46 9.80 -17.06
C ASP A 69 -5.11 10.65 -18.14
N ARG A 70 -4.45 11.74 -18.50
CA ARG A 70 -4.96 12.68 -19.49
C ARG A 70 -4.83 12.17 -20.92
N TYR A 71 -4.02 11.16 -21.13
CA TYR A 71 -3.76 10.62 -22.46
C TYR A 71 -4.63 9.42 -22.77
N ASN A 72 -5.42 8.96 -21.80
CA ASN A 72 -6.26 7.79 -21.97
C ASN A 72 -7.72 8.16 -21.73
N ASP A 73 -8.39 8.53 -22.78
CA ASP A 73 -9.80 8.92 -22.71
C ASP A 73 -10.71 7.79 -22.26
N TYR A 74 -10.24 6.55 -22.30
CA TYR A 74 -11.01 5.39 -21.87
C TYR A 74 -11.10 5.25 -20.36
N VAL A 75 -10.30 5.99 -19.63
CA VAL A 75 -10.36 5.97 -18.16
C VAL A 75 -11.61 6.68 -17.65
N PHE A 76 -12.16 7.61 -18.43
CA PHE A 76 -13.43 8.28 -18.12
C PHE A 76 -13.44 8.97 -16.77
N GLY A 77 -12.36 9.60 -16.41
CA GLY A 77 -12.26 10.37 -15.18
C GLY A 77 -11.92 9.55 -13.94
N GLU A 78 -11.68 8.25 -14.08
CA GLU A 78 -11.20 7.47 -12.94
C GLU A 78 -9.76 7.84 -12.62
N GLU A 79 -9.44 7.80 -11.33
CA GLU A 79 -8.08 8.07 -10.90
C GLU A 79 -7.20 6.89 -11.27
N CYS A 80 -6.06 7.17 -11.92
CA CYS A 80 -5.17 6.12 -12.42
C CYS A 80 -3.76 6.22 -11.89
N GLY A 81 -3.48 7.21 -11.05
CA GLY A 81 -2.16 7.33 -10.47
C GLY A 81 -2.18 8.05 -9.15
N VAL A 82 -1.11 7.87 -8.38
CA VAL A 82 -0.93 8.55 -7.11
C VAL A 82 0.52 8.98 -6.98
N GLU A 83 0.72 10.19 -6.47
CA GLU A 83 2.06 10.70 -6.19
C GLU A 83 2.16 11.00 -4.70
N ILE A 84 3.29 10.67 -4.10
CA ILE A 84 3.52 10.91 -2.69
C ILE A 84 4.82 11.67 -2.54
N THR A 85 4.76 12.80 -1.84
CA THR A 85 5.93 13.63 -1.57
C THR A 85 6.10 13.74 -0.06
N LEU A 86 7.33 13.60 0.40
CA LEU A 86 7.66 13.74 1.81
C LEU A 86 8.78 14.77 1.96
N GLY A 87 8.98 15.25 3.17
CA GLY A 87 10.01 16.24 3.45
C GLY A 87 10.97 15.78 4.51
N GLY A 88 12.27 15.91 4.24
CA GLY A 88 13.33 15.69 5.21
C GLY A 88 13.88 14.29 5.26
N ASP A 89 15.04 14.18 5.90
CA ASP A 89 15.78 12.91 5.96
C ASP A 89 15.06 11.85 6.77
N CYS A 90 14.41 12.25 7.87
CA CYS A 90 13.68 11.31 8.70
C CYS A 90 12.52 10.68 7.93
N GLU A 91 11.81 11.48 7.16
CA GLU A 91 10.67 10.95 6.40
C GLU A 91 11.13 10.05 5.27
N LEU A 92 12.26 10.35 4.66
CA LEU A 92 12.86 9.45 3.67
C LEU A 92 13.15 8.10 4.29
N GLU A 93 13.81 8.09 5.46
CA GLU A 93 14.16 6.85 6.13
C GLU A 93 12.92 6.05 6.54
N THR A 94 11.90 6.73 7.06
CA THR A 94 10.66 6.08 7.46
C THR A 94 9.96 5.47 6.25
N MET A 95 9.96 6.16 5.12
CA MET A 95 9.33 5.65 3.90
C MET A 95 10.09 4.43 3.35
N ILE A 96 11.42 4.45 3.43
CA ILE A 96 12.20 3.29 3.00
C ILE A 96 11.79 2.06 3.81
N GLN A 97 11.69 2.21 5.13
CA GLN A 97 11.27 1.10 5.98
C GLN A 97 9.83 0.67 5.69
N ALA A 98 8.95 1.63 5.41
CA ALA A 98 7.56 1.33 5.07
C ALA A 98 7.47 0.51 3.79
N LEU A 99 8.20 0.91 2.76
CA LEU A 99 8.21 0.20 1.49
C LEU A 99 8.82 -1.19 1.63
N LYS A 100 9.88 -1.31 2.42
CA LYS A 100 10.49 -2.62 2.69
C LYS A 100 9.50 -3.56 3.37
N PHE A 101 8.72 -3.05 4.32
CA PHE A 101 7.70 -3.86 4.98
C PHE A 101 6.66 -4.35 3.99
N ILE A 102 6.18 -3.45 3.12
CA ILE A 102 5.18 -3.81 2.12
C ILE A 102 5.73 -4.90 1.20
N VAL A 103 6.95 -4.70 0.67
CA VAL A 103 7.57 -5.69 -0.22
C VAL A 103 7.71 -7.04 0.48
N LYS A 104 8.17 -7.03 1.73
CA LYS A 104 8.35 -8.27 2.47
C LYS A 104 7.04 -9.04 2.65
N VAL A 105 5.97 -8.34 3.02
CA VAL A 105 4.66 -8.97 3.18
C VAL A 105 4.21 -9.59 1.85
N LEU A 106 4.32 -8.82 0.77
CA LEU A 106 3.86 -9.30 -0.53
C LEU A 106 4.67 -10.52 -0.99
N GLU A 107 5.97 -10.51 -0.77
CA GLU A 107 6.81 -11.65 -1.12
C GLU A 107 6.49 -12.87 -0.28
N ASP A 108 6.34 -12.69 1.03
CA ASP A 108 6.07 -13.82 1.94
C ASP A 108 4.70 -14.44 1.69
N GLU A 109 3.70 -13.60 1.41
CA GLU A 109 2.33 -14.08 1.24
C GLU A 109 2.02 -14.55 -0.18
N SER A 110 2.91 -14.33 -1.11
CA SER A 110 2.71 -14.78 -2.49
C SER A 110 3.28 -16.16 -2.78
N LYS A 111 3.90 -16.77 -1.78
CA LYS A 111 4.51 -18.11 -1.94
C LYS A 111 3.48 -19.21 -1.86
#